data_c14dd9ce53162052a48e670eb4c0755e
#
_entry.id   c14dd9ce53162052a48e670eb4c0755e
#
_cell.length_a   1.000
_cell.length_b   1.000
_cell.length_c   1.000
_cell.angle_alpha   90.00
_cell.angle_beta   90.00
_cell.angle_gamma   90.00
#
_symmetry.space_group_name_H-M   'P 1'
#
loop_
_entity.id
_entity.type
_entity.pdbx_description
1 polymer ?
#
loop_
_entity_poly.entity_id
_entity_poly.type
_entity_poly.pdbx_seq_one_letter_code
_entity_poly.pdbx_strand_id
1 'polypeptide(L)'
;PNNCELLLGCDYALLRSEFAELREKALEKRGKAKTIKNILISMGGSDVNNITYDILQNIDNSFNIVVVLGKKSPHNKMLENYAINKNIEVVIDANNMAELILDADLSIGAGGSTSWERCCLGLPTLLYIAADNQRLIAENLEKMGSVKIVKNLGKDLQVIVNNSSLWKSMSKNASTICDGLGANKVAKYLQ
;
A
#
# COMPACT_ATOMS: atom_id res chain seq x y z
N PRO A 1 34.17 4.85 4.62
CA PRO A 1 35.24 4.03 4.09
C PRO A 1 35.23 4.11 2.56
N ASN A 2 36.39 4.31 1.91
CA ASN A 2 36.46 4.51 0.46
C ASN A 2 36.14 3.25 -0.37
N ASN A 3 35.79 2.13 0.26
CA ASN A 3 35.47 0.83 -0.35
C ASN A 3 34.13 0.27 0.11
N CYS A 4 33.13 1.14 0.35
CA CYS A 4 31.78 0.68 0.71
C CYS A 4 30.92 0.63 -0.56
N GLU A 5 30.39 -0.54 -0.89
CA GLU A 5 29.39 -0.69 -1.93
C GLU A 5 28.00 -0.33 -1.36
N LEU A 6 27.27 0.52 -2.08
CA LEU A 6 25.96 0.97 -1.66
C LEU A 6 24.88 0.21 -2.44
N LEU A 7 24.08 -0.60 -1.75
CA LEU A 7 22.93 -1.31 -2.32
C LEU A 7 21.71 -0.42 -2.22
N LEU A 8 21.47 0.38 -3.24
CA LEU A 8 20.42 1.41 -3.25
C LEU A 8 19.23 1.03 -4.13
N GLY A 9 18.07 1.58 -3.78
CA GLY A 9 16.85 1.45 -4.58
C GLY A 9 15.93 0.31 -4.14
N CYS A 10 14.79 0.24 -4.83
CA CYS A 10 13.73 -0.73 -4.54
C CYS A 10 14.11 -2.18 -4.82
N ASP A 11 15.14 -2.41 -5.65
CA ASP A 11 15.68 -3.75 -5.94
C ASP A 11 16.29 -4.43 -4.70
N TYR A 12 16.68 -3.65 -3.70
CA TYR A 12 17.24 -4.11 -2.44
C TYR A 12 16.28 -3.93 -1.26
N ALA A 13 15.01 -3.67 -1.52
CA ALA A 13 14.00 -3.56 -0.47
C ALA A 13 13.90 -4.88 0.32
N LEU A 14 14.13 -4.81 1.64
CA LEU A 14 14.11 -5.97 2.52
C LEU A 14 12.68 -6.34 2.87
N LEU A 15 12.01 -7.05 1.98
CA LEU A 15 10.67 -7.59 2.21
C LEU A 15 10.74 -8.99 2.82
N ARG A 16 9.69 -9.37 3.56
CA ARG A 16 9.49 -10.74 4.03
C ARG A 16 9.24 -11.66 2.82
N SER A 17 9.61 -12.94 2.92
CA SER A 17 9.54 -13.91 1.80
C SER A 17 8.13 -14.07 1.22
N GLU A 18 7.10 -13.97 2.07
CA GLU A 18 5.70 -14.10 1.69
C GLU A 18 5.27 -13.14 0.57
N PHE A 19 5.91 -11.96 0.45
CA PHE A 19 5.61 -11.03 -0.64
C PHE A 19 6.08 -11.58 -1.99
N ALA A 20 7.25 -12.18 -2.05
CA ALA A 20 7.74 -12.83 -3.27
C ALA A 20 6.90 -14.07 -3.61
N GLU A 21 6.53 -14.87 -2.61
CA GLU A 21 5.74 -16.09 -2.75
C GLU A 21 4.32 -15.81 -3.28
N LEU A 22 3.68 -14.73 -2.80
CA LEU A 22 2.31 -14.37 -3.21
C LEU A 22 2.25 -13.51 -4.48
N ARG A 23 3.40 -13.05 -4.98
CA ARG A 23 3.47 -12.09 -6.09
C ARG A 23 2.76 -12.58 -7.35
N GLU A 24 3.06 -13.78 -7.82
CA GLU A 24 2.46 -14.34 -9.04
C GLU A 24 0.93 -14.39 -8.92
N LYS A 25 0.42 -14.93 -7.82
CA LYS A 25 -1.01 -15.00 -7.51
C LYS A 25 -1.67 -13.62 -7.48
N ALA A 26 -0.97 -12.62 -6.90
CA ALA A 26 -1.47 -11.25 -6.83
C ALA A 26 -1.60 -10.62 -8.23
N LEU A 27 -0.58 -10.74 -9.06
CA LEU A 27 -0.58 -10.18 -10.41
C LEU A 27 -1.63 -10.84 -11.30
N GLU A 28 -1.82 -12.15 -11.19
CA GLU A 28 -2.88 -12.90 -11.89
C GLU A 28 -4.27 -12.39 -11.46
N LYS A 29 -4.53 -12.26 -10.16
CA LYS A 29 -5.79 -11.72 -9.62
C LYS A 29 -6.09 -10.33 -10.17
N ARG A 30 -5.10 -9.43 -10.17
CA ARG A 30 -5.26 -8.05 -10.66
C ARG A 30 -5.50 -8.00 -12.17
N GLY A 31 -4.84 -8.87 -12.93
CA GLY A 31 -5.09 -9.00 -14.38
C GLY A 31 -6.54 -9.36 -14.71
N LYS A 32 -7.16 -10.23 -13.88
CA LYS A 32 -8.54 -10.69 -14.05
C LYS A 32 -9.60 -9.74 -13.46
N ALA A 33 -9.21 -8.88 -12.51
CA ALA A 33 -10.13 -7.99 -11.81
C ALA A 33 -10.78 -6.97 -12.78
N LYS A 34 -12.07 -6.72 -12.59
CA LYS A 34 -12.87 -5.82 -13.46
C LYS A 34 -13.26 -4.52 -12.76
N THR A 35 -13.39 -4.56 -11.45
CA THR A 35 -13.85 -3.44 -10.61
C THR A 35 -13.09 -3.41 -9.30
N ILE A 36 -13.05 -2.25 -8.67
CA ILE A 36 -12.52 -2.06 -7.32
C ILE A 36 -13.66 -2.33 -6.34
N LYS A 37 -13.47 -3.26 -5.43
CA LYS A 37 -14.42 -3.60 -4.36
C LYS A 37 -13.78 -3.54 -2.98
N ASN A 38 -12.53 -3.99 -2.86
CA ASN A 38 -11.81 -4.15 -1.60
C ASN A 38 -10.73 -3.06 -1.50
N ILE A 39 -10.82 -2.24 -0.46
CA ILE A 39 -9.87 -1.15 -0.21
C ILE A 39 -9.10 -1.46 1.07
N LEU A 40 -7.77 -1.42 0.98
CA LEU A 40 -6.87 -1.53 2.11
C LEU A 40 -6.40 -0.15 2.54
N ILE A 41 -6.65 0.22 3.79
CA ILE A 41 -6.19 1.49 4.38
C ILE A 41 -5.07 1.20 5.38
N SER A 42 -3.91 1.84 5.19
CA SER A 42 -2.78 1.71 6.11
C SER A 42 -1.94 2.99 6.11
N MET A 43 -2.03 3.75 7.19
CA MET A 43 -1.32 5.03 7.36
C MET A 43 -0.01 4.88 8.15
N GLY A 44 0.44 3.63 8.35
CA GLY A 44 1.64 3.32 9.12
C GLY A 44 1.37 3.03 10.59
N GLY A 45 2.45 2.81 11.35
CA GLY A 45 2.35 2.23 12.70
C GLY A 45 1.70 3.11 13.76
N SER A 46 1.68 4.42 13.61
CA SER A 46 1.19 5.34 14.65
C SER A 46 -0.02 6.17 14.24
N ASP A 47 -0.10 6.62 12.99
CA ASP A 47 -1.17 7.51 12.48
C ASP A 47 -1.62 8.58 13.49
N VAL A 48 -0.64 9.33 14.02
CA VAL A 48 -0.85 10.28 15.15
C VAL A 48 -1.93 11.31 14.82
N ASN A 49 -2.00 11.74 13.55
CA ASN A 49 -2.96 12.74 13.07
C ASN A 49 -4.33 12.14 12.74
N ASN A 50 -4.53 10.83 12.96
CA ASN A 50 -5.77 10.11 12.68
C ASN A 50 -6.31 10.28 11.25
N ILE A 51 -5.40 10.29 10.28
CA ILE A 51 -5.73 10.42 8.84
C ILE A 51 -6.65 9.28 8.41
N THR A 52 -6.49 8.09 9.02
CA THR A 52 -7.38 6.95 8.79
C THR A 52 -8.84 7.29 9.03
N TYR A 53 -9.16 8.01 10.10
CA TYR A 53 -10.54 8.42 10.40
C TYR A 53 -11.09 9.39 9.35
N ASP A 54 -10.29 10.38 8.96
CA ASP A 54 -10.66 11.34 7.91
C ASP A 54 -10.92 10.63 6.58
N ILE A 55 -10.11 9.63 6.24
CA ILE A 55 -10.33 8.78 5.05
C ILE A 55 -11.67 8.07 5.16
N LEU A 56 -11.95 7.42 6.28
CA LEU A 56 -13.19 6.64 6.50
C LEU A 56 -14.45 7.51 6.47
N GLN A 57 -14.37 8.78 6.86
CA GLN A 57 -15.49 9.71 6.76
C GLN A 57 -15.78 10.18 5.32
N ASN A 58 -14.79 10.08 4.43
CA ASN A 58 -14.86 10.60 3.06
C ASN A 58 -14.90 9.49 1.99
N ILE A 59 -15.03 8.23 2.41
CA ILE A 59 -15.13 7.07 1.51
C ILE A 59 -16.56 6.53 1.49
N ASP A 60 -17.01 6.06 0.33
CA ASP A 60 -18.35 5.45 0.20
C ASP A 60 -18.39 4.09 0.90
N ASN A 61 -19.51 3.81 1.58
CA ASN A 61 -19.77 2.55 2.28
C ASN A 61 -20.03 1.36 1.33
N SER A 62 -20.01 1.56 0.01
CA SER A 62 -20.13 0.50 -0.99
C SER A 62 -18.92 -0.40 -1.10
N PHE A 63 -17.76 0.05 -0.59
CA PHE A 63 -16.53 -0.73 -0.58
C PHE A 63 -16.44 -1.62 0.66
N ASN A 64 -15.80 -2.79 0.49
CA ASN A 64 -15.27 -3.56 1.61
C ASN A 64 -13.95 -2.92 2.03
N ILE A 65 -13.85 -2.48 3.27
CA ILE A 65 -12.69 -1.74 3.74
C ILE A 65 -11.96 -2.56 4.82
N VAL A 66 -10.67 -2.77 4.64
CA VAL A 66 -9.79 -3.29 5.68
C VAL A 66 -8.85 -2.16 6.12
N VAL A 67 -8.86 -1.86 7.41
CA VAL A 67 -7.99 -0.86 8.03
C VAL A 67 -6.91 -1.58 8.82
N VAL A 68 -5.65 -1.34 8.49
CA VAL A 68 -4.51 -1.88 9.25
C VAL A 68 -3.91 -0.78 10.11
N LEU A 69 -3.87 -1.03 11.41
CA LEU A 69 -3.36 -0.13 12.43
C LEU A 69 -2.16 -0.76 13.16
N GLY A 70 -1.23 0.08 13.57
CA GLY A 70 -0.17 -0.37 14.46
C GLY A 70 -0.66 -0.56 15.90
N LYS A 71 -0.04 -1.48 16.63
CA LYS A 71 -0.36 -1.77 18.04
C LYS A 71 -0.36 -0.52 18.94
N LYS A 72 0.51 0.44 18.64
CA LYS A 72 0.70 1.66 19.44
C LYS A 72 -0.09 2.87 18.92
N SER A 73 -0.96 2.71 17.91
CA SER A 73 -1.78 3.81 17.43
C SER A 73 -2.74 4.27 18.53
N PRO A 74 -2.79 5.58 18.83
CA PRO A 74 -3.66 6.09 19.90
C PRO A 74 -5.15 6.02 19.55
N HIS A 75 -5.48 5.73 18.29
CA HIS A 75 -6.84 5.78 17.76
C HIS A 75 -7.49 4.40 17.60
N ASN A 76 -6.80 3.31 17.96
CA ASN A 76 -7.27 1.93 17.76
C ASN A 76 -8.71 1.73 18.25
N LYS A 77 -8.97 1.98 19.52
CA LYS A 77 -10.30 1.77 20.13
C LYS A 77 -11.41 2.63 19.47
N MET A 78 -11.06 3.85 19.07
CA MET A 78 -12.01 4.74 18.42
C MET A 78 -12.38 4.22 17.03
N LEU A 79 -11.38 3.74 16.25
CA LEU A 79 -11.59 3.20 14.92
C LEU A 79 -12.31 1.85 14.94
N GLU A 80 -12.04 0.97 15.92
CA GLU A 80 -12.82 -0.25 16.15
C GLU A 80 -14.31 0.08 16.41
N ASN A 81 -14.59 1.06 17.28
CA ASN A 81 -15.96 1.49 17.55
C ASN A 81 -16.63 2.12 16.32
N TYR A 82 -15.89 2.88 15.53
CA TYR A 82 -16.39 3.48 14.30
C TYR A 82 -16.76 2.44 13.25
N ALA A 83 -16.04 1.32 13.21
CA ALA A 83 -16.28 0.21 12.28
C ALA A 83 -17.54 -0.61 12.58
N ILE A 84 -18.08 -0.54 13.81
CA ILE A 84 -19.25 -1.32 14.22
C ILE A 84 -20.43 -1.03 13.28
N ASN A 85 -21.08 -2.08 12.79
CA ASN A 85 -22.20 -2.03 11.83
C ASN A 85 -21.89 -1.37 10.48
N LYS A 86 -20.61 -1.32 10.11
CA LYS A 86 -20.13 -0.87 8.79
C LYS A 86 -19.39 -1.98 8.08
N ASN A 87 -19.22 -1.83 6.78
CA ASN A 87 -18.43 -2.75 5.97
C ASN A 87 -16.92 -2.46 6.09
N ILE A 88 -16.45 -2.40 7.34
CA ILE A 88 -15.08 -2.04 7.72
C ILE A 88 -14.57 -3.09 8.70
N GLU A 89 -13.46 -3.72 8.34
CA GLU A 89 -12.68 -4.59 9.22
C GLU A 89 -11.46 -3.81 9.75
N VAL A 90 -11.21 -3.87 11.05
CA VAL A 90 -10.04 -3.26 11.68
C VAL A 90 -9.09 -4.35 12.15
N VAL A 91 -7.88 -4.35 11.62
CA VAL A 91 -6.81 -5.29 11.96
C VAL A 91 -5.70 -4.54 12.68
N ILE A 92 -5.43 -4.92 13.92
CA ILE A 92 -4.36 -4.31 14.72
C ILE A 92 -3.14 -5.23 14.71
N ASP A 93 -1.97 -4.66 14.41
CA ASP A 93 -0.68 -5.37 14.41
C ASP A 93 -0.67 -6.59 13.46
N ALA A 94 -1.09 -6.36 12.20
CA ALA A 94 -1.21 -7.40 11.19
C ALA A 94 0.13 -8.11 10.94
N ASN A 95 0.11 -9.43 11.06
CA ASN A 95 1.25 -10.30 10.71
C ASN A 95 1.12 -10.92 9.31
N ASN A 96 -0.05 -10.80 8.69
CA ASN A 96 -0.42 -11.34 7.37
C ASN A 96 -0.60 -10.23 6.32
N MET A 97 0.27 -9.21 6.33
CA MET A 97 0.14 -8.04 5.46
C MET A 97 0.14 -8.40 3.97
N ALA A 98 0.86 -9.45 3.58
CA ALA A 98 0.93 -9.88 2.19
C ALA A 98 -0.43 -10.42 1.69
N GLU A 99 -1.17 -11.17 2.52
CA GLU A 99 -2.52 -11.63 2.19
C GLU A 99 -3.50 -10.45 2.12
N LEU A 100 -3.42 -9.52 3.07
CA LEU A 100 -4.29 -8.33 3.05
C LEU A 100 -4.06 -7.48 1.79
N ILE A 101 -2.80 -7.32 1.36
CA ILE A 101 -2.47 -6.65 0.10
C ILE A 101 -2.93 -7.47 -1.11
N LEU A 102 -2.78 -8.80 -1.09
CA LEU A 102 -3.28 -9.69 -2.14
C LEU A 102 -4.79 -9.53 -2.32
N ASP A 103 -5.55 -9.43 -1.24
CA ASP A 103 -7.01 -9.38 -1.27
C ASP A 103 -7.58 -8.03 -1.64
N ALA A 104 -6.85 -6.96 -1.44
CA ALA A 104 -7.25 -5.61 -1.81
C ALA A 104 -7.19 -5.38 -3.34
N ASP A 105 -8.05 -4.50 -3.85
CA ASP A 105 -8.05 -4.02 -5.24
C ASP A 105 -7.38 -2.65 -5.36
N LEU A 106 -7.44 -1.84 -4.29
CA LEU A 106 -6.83 -0.52 -4.19
C LEU A 106 -6.31 -0.33 -2.76
N SER A 107 -5.20 0.37 -2.61
CA SER A 107 -4.75 0.83 -1.29
C SER A 107 -4.90 2.34 -1.15
N ILE A 108 -5.18 2.78 0.08
CA ILE A 108 -5.03 4.17 0.52
C ILE A 108 -4.05 4.15 1.68
N GLY A 109 -2.88 4.78 1.53
CA GLY A 109 -1.87 4.64 2.55
C GLY A 109 -0.70 5.60 2.50
N ALA A 110 0.12 5.59 3.54
CA ALA A 110 1.30 6.44 3.63
C ALA A 110 2.46 5.93 2.75
N GLY A 111 3.36 6.85 2.40
CA GLY A 111 4.53 6.64 1.53
C GLY A 111 5.75 6.02 2.23
N GLY A 112 5.55 5.14 3.21
CA GLY A 112 6.63 4.45 3.92
C GLY A 112 7.12 3.16 3.23
N SER A 113 7.80 2.28 3.98
CA SER A 113 8.33 0.99 3.50
C SER A 113 7.26 0.07 2.92
N THR A 114 6.02 0.14 3.41
CA THR A 114 4.84 -0.54 2.85
C THR A 114 4.59 -0.21 1.37
N SER A 115 5.15 0.86 0.85
CA SER A 115 5.09 1.15 -0.59
C SER A 115 5.73 0.06 -1.43
N TRP A 116 6.84 -0.50 -0.97
CA TRP A 116 7.53 -1.61 -1.67
C TRP A 116 6.74 -2.91 -1.60
N GLU A 117 6.08 -3.18 -0.47
CA GLU A 117 5.15 -4.31 -0.30
C GLU A 117 3.99 -4.23 -1.30
N ARG A 118 3.35 -3.06 -1.39
CA ARG A 118 2.27 -2.79 -2.35
C ARG A 118 2.74 -2.89 -3.80
N CYS A 119 3.91 -2.33 -4.11
CA CYS A 119 4.51 -2.45 -5.43
C CYS A 119 4.83 -3.89 -5.79
N CYS A 120 5.40 -4.66 -4.87
CA CYS A 120 5.71 -6.07 -5.07
C CYS A 120 4.50 -6.88 -5.52
N LEU A 121 3.35 -6.66 -4.91
CA LEU A 121 2.09 -7.32 -5.26
C LEU A 121 1.25 -6.57 -6.30
N GLY A 122 1.80 -5.53 -6.92
CA GLY A 122 1.13 -4.75 -7.97
C GLY A 122 -0.15 -4.04 -7.51
N LEU A 123 -0.24 -3.62 -6.24
CA LEU A 123 -1.43 -2.96 -5.70
C LEU A 123 -1.43 -1.45 -6.01
N PRO A 124 -2.35 -0.94 -6.85
CA PRO A 124 -2.51 0.49 -7.07
C PRO A 124 -2.77 1.23 -5.77
N THR A 125 -2.21 2.44 -5.63
CA THR A 125 -2.28 3.14 -4.36
C THR A 125 -2.62 4.61 -4.53
N LEU A 126 -3.62 5.08 -3.76
CA LEU A 126 -3.79 6.48 -3.39
C LEU A 126 -2.86 6.77 -2.22
N LEU A 127 -1.83 7.59 -2.44
CA LEU A 127 -0.73 7.72 -1.52
C LEU A 127 -0.78 9.07 -0.78
N TYR A 128 -0.72 9.00 0.55
CA TYR A 128 -0.57 10.15 1.42
C TYR A 128 0.91 10.36 1.79
N ILE A 129 1.36 11.61 1.73
CA ILE A 129 2.65 12.02 2.28
C ILE A 129 2.42 12.38 3.74
N ALA A 130 2.65 11.43 4.64
CA ALA A 130 2.44 11.61 6.08
C ALA A 130 3.65 12.24 6.81
N ALA A 131 4.83 12.26 6.16
CA ALA A 131 6.05 12.85 6.68
C ALA A 131 6.96 13.31 5.54
N ASP A 132 7.80 14.31 5.79
CA ASP A 132 8.66 14.92 4.75
C ASP A 132 9.64 13.95 4.12
N ASN A 133 10.17 12.99 4.88
CA ASN A 133 11.06 11.94 4.37
C ASN A 133 10.37 10.98 3.37
N GLN A 134 9.06 11.00 3.27
CA GLN A 134 8.29 10.19 2.31
C GLN A 134 8.09 10.89 0.96
N ARG A 135 8.31 12.21 0.89
CA ARG A 135 8.01 13.02 -0.29
C ARG A 135 8.73 12.54 -1.54
N LEU A 136 10.03 12.35 -1.46
CA LEU A 136 10.84 11.93 -2.62
C LEU A 136 10.40 10.55 -3.16
N ILE A 137 10.10 9.62 -2.27
CA ILE A 137 9.58 8.29 -2.64
C ILE A 137 8.22 8.43 -3.32
N ALA A 138 7.31 9.22 -2.73
CA ALA A 138 5.96 9.43 -3.26
C ALA A 138 5.99 10.04 -4.67
N GLU A 139 6.78 11.10 -4.87
CA GLU A 139 6.91 11.78 -6.16
C GLU A 139 7.52 10.87 -7.24
N ASN A 140 8.50 10.03 -6.89
CA ASN A 140 9.08 9.08 -7.83
C ASN A 140 8.07 7.98 -8.20
N LEU A 141 7.33 7.43 -7.23
CA LEU A 141 6.30 6.44 -7.50
C LEU A 141 5.15 7.01 -8.35
N GLU A 142 4.78 8.28 -8.14
CA GLU A 142 3.77 8.95 -8.96
C GLU A 142 4.28 9.17 -10.40
N LYS A 143 5.54 9.62 -10.58
CA LYS A 143 6.16 9.75 -11.92
C LYS A 143 6.21 8.40 -12.66
N MET A 144 6.42 7.30 -11.94
CA MET A 144 6.38 5.94 -12.52
C MET A 144 4.94 5.47 -12.78
N GLY A 145 3.93 6.23 -12.39
CA GLY A 145 2.52 5.90 -12.59
C GLY A 145 2.01 4.73 -11.76
N SER A 146 2.66 4.39 -10.67
CA SER A 146 2.28 3.29 -9.79
C SER A 146 1.34 3.73 -8.65
N VAL A 147 1.42 5.01 -8.28
CA VAL A 147 0.58 5.62 -7.27
C VAL A 147 -0.01 6.92 -7.78
N LYS A 148 -1.02 7.43 -7.08
CA LYS A 148 -1.51 8.80 -7.20
C LYS A 148 -1.42 9.47 -5.84
N ILE A 149 -0.66 10.56 -5.74
CA ILE A 149 -0.58 11.36 -4.52
C ILE A 149 -1.93 12.04 -4.29
N VAL A 150 -2.49 11.84 -3.10
CA VAL A 150 -3.81 12.37 -2.75
C VAL A 150 -3.74 13.89 -2.57
N LYS A 151 -4.56 14.60 -3.35
CA LYS A 151 -4.82 16.05 -3.22
C LYS A 151 -6.24 16.28 -2.70
N ASN A 152 -7.19 15.48 -3.17
CA ASN A 152 -8.57 15.45 -2.72
C ASN A 152 -9.07 14.01 -2.82
N LEU A 153 -9.24 13.33 -1.68
CA LEU A 153 -9.54 11.90 -1.64
C LEU A 153 -10.76 11.53 -2.48
N GLY A 154 -11.88 12.23 -2.31
CA GLY A 154 -13.12 11.90 -3.02
C GLY A 154 -12.96 11.98 -4.54
N LYS A 155 -12.35 13.07 -5.03
CA LYS A 155 -12.09 13.25 -6.47
C LYS A 155 -11.07 12.25 -7.00
N ASP A 156 -9.98 12.04 -6.27
CA ASP A 156 -8.90 11.15 -6.67
C ASP A 156 -9.36 9.69 -6.71
N LEU A 157 -10.18 9.27 -5.74
CA LEU A 157 -10.80 7.95 -5.71
C LEU A 157 -11.75 7.74 -6.89
N GLN A 158 -12.65 8.72 -7.14
CA GLN A 158 -13.58 8.66 -8.28
C GLN A 158 -12.86 8.54 -9.63
N VAL A 159 -11.76 9.27 -9.81
CA VAL A 159 -10.94 9.19 -11.03
C VAL A 159 -10.44 7.76 -11.27
N ILE A 160 -9.97 7.08 -10.21
CA ILE A 160 -9.45 5.71 -10.34
C ILE A 160 -10.60 4.70 -10.51
N VAL A 161 -11.66 4.82 -9.72
CA VAL A 161 -12.82 3.89 -9.75
C VAL A 161 -13.51 3.93 -11.12
N ASN A 162 -13.66 5.13 -11.71
CA ASN A 162 -14.33 5.32 -13.00
C ASN A 162 -13.42 5.09 -14.21
N ASN A 163 -12.12 4.83 -14.01
CA ASN A 163 -11.16 4.61 -15.07
C ASN A 163 -10.40 3.30 -14.89
N SER A 164 -11.00 2.21 -15.36
CA SER A 164 -10.42 0.87 -15.25
C SER A 164 -9.07 0.74 -15.98
N SER A 165 -8.86 1.50 -17.06
CA SER A 165 -7.59 1.51 -17.78
C SER A 165 -6.47 2.15 -16.93
N LEU A 166 -6.75 3.29 -16.28
CA LEU A 166 -5.81 3.93 -15.37
C LEU A 166 -5.47 3.00 -14.20
N TRP A 167 -6.47 2.42 -13.55
CA TRP A 167 -6.30 1.49 -12.43
C TRP A 167 -5.42 0.29 -12.81
N LYS A 168 -5.67 -0.35 -13.96
CA LYS A 168 -4.85 -1.46 -14.47
C LYS A 168 -3.44 -1.02 -14.84
N SER A 169 -3.28 0.16 -15.43
CA SER A 169 -1.97 0.72 -15.72
C SER A 169 -1.16 0.96 -14.44
N MET A 170 -1.78 1.52 -13.40
CA MET A 170 -1.14 1.70 -12.09
C MET A 170 -0.67 0.37 -11.51
N SER A 171 -1.49 -0.68 -11.59
CA SER A 171 -1.14 -2.03 -11.13
C SER A 171 0.06 -2.59 -11.88
N LYS A 172 0.05 -2.49 -13.21
CA LYS A 172 1.17 -2.93 -14.05
C LYS A 172 2.45 -2.18 -13.71
N ASN A 173 2.38 -0.86 -13.61
CA ASN A 173 3.54 -0.03 -13.27
C ASN A 173 4.09 -0.36 -11.87
N ALA A 174 3.22 -0.50 -10.86
CA ALA A 174 3.62 -0.90 -9.51
C ALA A 174 4.41 -2.21 -9.55
N SER A 175 3.92 -3.20 -10.28
CA SER A 175 4.57 -4.51 -10.35
C SER A 175 5.98 -4.49 -10.97
N THR A 176 6.36 -3.47 -11.72
CA THR A 176 7.71 -3.35 -12.30
C THR A 176 8.74 -2.75 -11.33
N ILE A 177 8.30 -2.21 -10.19
CA ILE A 177 9.15 -1.43 -9.28
C ILE A 177 9.90 -2.34 -8.30
N CYS A 178 9.24 -3.37 -7.77
CA CYS A 178 9.80 -4.24 -6.75
C CYS A 178 9.40 -5.70 -7.03
N ASP A 179 10.41 -6.59 -7.04
CA ASP A 179 10.19 -8.03 -7.28
C ASP A 179 10.05 -8.86 -6.00
N GLY A 180 10.32 -8.26 -4.83
CA GLY A 180 10.28 -8.93 -3.53
C GLY A 180 11.55 -9.73 -3.19
N LEU A 181 12.57 -9.73 -4.06
CA LEU A 181 13.78 -10.53 -3.90
C LEU A 181 14.95 -9.75 -3.28
N GLY A 182 14.72 -8.53 -2.80
CA GLY A 182 15.79 -7.66 -2.27
C GLY A 182 16.56 -8.28 -1.12
N ALA A 183 15.91 -8.96 -0.20
CA ALA A 183 16.58 -9.67 0.90
C ALA A 183 17.54 -10.76 0.39
N ASN A 184 17.14 -11.52 -0.62
CA ASN A 184 17.99 -12.54 -1.25
C ASN A 184 19.17 -11.91 -2.00
N LYS A 185 18.96 -10.77 -2.66
CA LYS A 185 20.04 -10.04 -3.35
C LYS A 185 21.07 -9.53 -2.33
N VAL A 186 20.61 -8.91 -1.23
CA VAL A 186 21.51 -8.42 -0.16
C VAL A 186 22.27 -9.57 0.49
N ALA A 187 21.63 -10.71 0.76
CA ALA A 187 22.28 -11.86 1.38
C ALA A 187 23.49 -12.39 0.58
N LYS A 188 23.48 -12.24 -0.76
CA LYS A 188 24.62 -12.64 -1.61
C LYS A 188 25.88 -11.79 -1.42
N TYR A 189 25.74 -10.55 -0.94
CA TYR A 189 26.87 -9.67 -0.62
C TYR A 189 27.48 -9.95 0.76
N LEU A 190 26.83 -10.79 1.57
CA LEU A 190 27.28 -11.16 2.91
C LEU A 190 28.01 -12.50 2.93
N GLN A 191 28.07 -13.20 1.82
CA GLN A 191 28.78 -14.46 1.62
C GLN A 191 30.15 -14.24 1.00
#